data_653d93e76d242fdb3b6ee5c8e2fb6799
#
_entry.id   653d93e76d242fdb3b6ee5c8e2fb6799
#
_cell.length_a   1.000
_cell.length_b   1.000
_cell.length_c   1.000
_cell.angle_alpha   90.00
_cell.angle_beta   90.00
_cell.angle_gamma   90.00
#
_symmetry.space_group_name_H-M   'P 1'
#
loop_
_entity.id
_entity.type
_entity.pdbx_description
1 polymer ?
#
loop_
_entity_poly.entity_id
_entity_poly.type
_entity_poly.pdbx_seq_one_letter_code
_entity_poly.pdbx_strand_id
1 'polypeptide(L)'
;MRPYSRVYATVNLDAVVSNMKAMREALPASTAIMGVVKADGYGHGAVPVAWAMDPYVEGYAVSNIDEGINLRHHGIQKPILILGVTHRQRFEELLQYKITPAMFRLKEARELSCLAKERGLTAKIH
;
A
#
# COMPACT_ATOMS: atom_id res chain seq x y z
N MET A 1 9.73 -6.90 -25.77
CA MET A 1 8.62 -7.86 -26.09
C MET A 1 9.20 -9.26 -26.11
N ARG A 2 8.64 -10.22 -25.36
CA ARG A 2 9.12 -11.62 -25.42
C ARG A 2 8.58 -12.26 -26.71
N PRO A 3 9.41 -12.77 -27.61
CA PRO A 3 8.99 -13.14 -28.97
C PRO A 3 8.09 -14.38 -29.06
N TYR A 4 7.76 -15.04 -27.94
CA TYR A 4 7.01 -16.31 -27.93
C TYR A 4 5.79 -16.31 -26.99
N SER A 5 5.26 -15.15 -26.63
CA SER A 5 4.07 -15.09 -25.79
C SER A 5 2.82 -15.43 -26.61
N ARG A 6 2.17 -16.56 -26.30
CA ARG A 6 0.89 -16.94 -26.94
C ARG A 6 -0.27 -16.08 -26.47
N VAL A 7 -0.17 -15.56 -25.23
CA VAL A 7 -1.19 -14.72 -24.59
C VAL A 7 -0.48 -13.64 -23.79
N TYR A 8 -0.95 -12.42 -23.88
CA TYR A 8 -0.50 -11.30 -23.06
C TYR A 8 -1.71 -10.41 -22.67
N ALA A 9 -1.60 -9.79 -21.54
CA ALA A 9 -2.53 -8.74 -21.10
C ALA A 9 -1.81 -7.39 -21.19
N THR A 10 -2.52 -6.38 -21.69
CA THR A 10 -2.03 -5.00 -21.73
C THR A 10 -2.78 -4.18 -20.69
N VAL A 11 -2.03 -3.47 -19.82
CA VAL A 11 -2.59 -2.52 -18.87
C VAL A 11 -2.32 -1.10 -19.38
N ASN A 12 -3.39 -0.33 -19.57
CA ASN A 12 -3.29 1.06 -20.00
C ASN A 12 -3.20 1.97 -18.77
N LEU A 13 -2.01 2.45 -18.44
CA LEU A 13 -1.78 3.34 -17.31
C LEU A 13 -2.37 4.75 -17.52
N ASP A 14 -2.50 5.22 -18.75
CA ASP A 14 -3.15 6.50 -19.05
C ASP A 14 -4.64 6.45 -18.69
N ALA A 15 -5.29 5.30 -18.86
CA ALA A 15 -6.67 5.10 -18.41
C ALA A 15 -6.77 5.16 -16.87
N VAL A 16 -5.79 4.59 -16.15
CA VAL A 16 -5.70 4.70 -14.68
C VAL A 16 -5.59 6.18 -14.28
N VAL A 17 -4.67 6.92 -14.89
CA VAL A 17 -4.50 8.37 -14.63
C VAL A 17 -5.77 9.15 -14.92
N SER A 18 -6.43 8.88 -16.06
CA SER A 18 -7.70 9.54 -16.43
C SER A 18 -8.80 9.29 -15.40
N ASN A 19 -8.94 8.05 -14.93
CA ASN A 19 -9.89 7.69 -13.89
C ASN A 19 -9.59 8.41 -12.56
N MET A 20 -8.31 8.49 -12.18
CA MET A 20 -7.90 9.19 -10.95
C MET A 20 -8.21 10.68 -11.02
N LYS A 21 -7.98 11.33 -12.16
CA LYS A 21 -8.36 12.74 -12.39
C LYS A 21 -9.86 12.94 -12.21
N ALA A 22 -10.66 12.12 -12.88
CA ALA A 22 -12.12 12.21 -12.77
C ALA A 22 -12.62 12.03 -11.32
N MET A 23 -12.04 11.06 -10.59
CA MET A 23 -12.36 10.87 -9.17
C MET A 23 -11.94 12.08 -8.32
N ARG A 24 -10.75 12.63 -8.56
CA ARG A 24 -10.28 13.82 -7.83
C ARG A 24 -11.15 15.04 -8.07
N GLU A 25 -11.61 15.26 -9.30
CA GLU A 25 -12.50 16.35 -9.67
C GLU A 25 -13.91 16.20 -9.06
N ALA A 26 -14.38 14.96 -8.90
CA ALA A 26 -15.69 14.69 -8.31
C ALA A 26 -15.73 14.80 -6.77
N LEU A 27 -14.57 14.88 -6.11
CA LEU A 27 -14.45 14.91 -4.65
C LEU A 27 -14.05 16.30 -4.14
N PRO A 28 -14.50 16.72 -2.94
CA PRO A 28 -13.99 17.91 -2.28
C PRO A 28 -12.46 17.84 -2.13
N ALA A 29 -11.78 18.98 -2.25
CA ALA A 29 -10.32 19.05 -2.12
C ALA A 29 -9.80 18.53 -0.77
N SER A 30 -10.63 18.61 0.28
CA SER A 30 -10.32 18.10 1.62
C SER A 30 -10.45 16.59 1.77
N THR A 31 -11.00 15.86 0.77
CA THR A 31 -11.17 14.42 0.83
C THR A 31 -9.89 13.71 0.40
N ALA A 32 -9.28 12.95 1.30
CA ALA A 32 -8.13 12.11 0.99
C ALA A 32 -8.58 10.88 0.16
N ILE A 33 -7.74 10.47 -0.78
CA ILE A 33 -7.96 9.26 -1.59
C ILE A 33 -6.90 8.22 -1.20
N MET A 34 -7.33 7.00 -0.91
CA MET A 34 -6.44 5.87 -0.69
C MET A 34 -6.50 4.90 -1.87
N GLY A 35 -5.38 4.70 -2.55
CA GLY A 35 -5.26 3.76 -3.67
C GLY A 35 -5.14 2.32 -3.19
N VAL A 36 -6.13 1.48 -3.50
CA VAL A 36 -6.09 0.06 -3.14
C VAL A 36 -5.40 -0.72 -4.25
N VAL A 37 -4.20 -1.24 -3.97
CA VAL A 37 -3.36 -1.96 -4.96
C VAL A 37 -2.99 -3.37 -4.50
N LYS A 38 -3.78 -3.96 -3.61
CA LYS A 38 -3.63 -5.34 -3.14
C LYS A 38 -3.74 -6.35 -4.29
N ALA A 39 -3.29 -7.58 -4.06
CA ALA A 39 -3.30 -8.68 -5.04
C ALA A 39 -2.67 -8.24 -6.37
N ASP A 40 -1.46 -7.67 -6.28
CA ASP A 40 -0.71 -7.11 -7.44
C ASP A 40 -1.55 -6.12 -8.28
N GLY A 41 -2.23 -5.17 -7.59
CA GLY A 41 -3.13 -4.23 -8.27
C GLY A 41 -4.31 -4.93 -8.95
N TYR A 42 -4.84 -5.98 -8.32
CA TYR A 42 -5.86 -6.87 -8.89
C TYR A 42 -5.42 -7.49 -10.23
N GLY A 43 -4.14 -7.86 -10.33
CA GLY A 43 -3.53 -8.43 -11.52
C GLY A 43 -3.10 -7.41 -12.57
N HIS A 44 -3.18 -6.11 -12.28
CA HIS A 44 -2.74 -5.03 -13.18
C HIS A 44 -1.28 -4.63 -12.97
N GLY A 45 -0.61 -5.18 -11.95
CA GLY A 45 0.72 -4.77 -11.53
C GLY A 45 0.67 -3.63 -10.49
N ALA A 46 0.85 -3.96 -9.20
CA ALA A 46 0.73 -3.00 -8.10
C ALA A 46 1.67 -1.80 -8.25
N VAL A 47 2.93 -2.05 -8.60
CA VAL A 47 3.96 -1.00 -8.68
C VAL A 47 3.68 0.01 -9.79
N PRO A 48 3.51 -0.38 -11.07
CA PRO A 48 3.23 0.60 -12.13
C PRO A 48 1.90 1.33 -11.92
N VAL A 49 0.88 0.64 -11.40
CA VAL A 49 -0.40 1.28 -11.05
C VAL A 49 -0.22 2.29 -9.92
N ALA A 50 0.52 1.94 -8.85
CA ALA A 50 0.82 2.86 -7.76
C ALA A 50 1.55 4.11 -8.25
N TRP A 51 2.57 3.97 -9.10
CA TRP A 51 3.27 5.12 -9.69
C TRP A 51 2.33 6.04 -10.50
N ALA A 52 1.43 5.44 -11.30
CA ALA A 52 0.46 6.20 -12.08
C ALA A 52 -0.54 6.95 -11.19
N MET A 53 -0.93 6.37 -10.05
CA MET A 53 -1.88 6.96 -9.10
C MET A 53 -1.23 7.96 -8.13
N ASP A 54 0.10 7.92 -7.96
CA ASP A 54 0.79 8.63 -6.89
C ASP A 54 0.46 10.14 -6.79
N PRO A 55 0.34 10.89 -7.89
CA PRO A 55 -0.03 12.31 -7.81
C PRO A 55 -1.45 12.58 -7.27
N TYR A 56 -2.32 11.57 -7.21
CA TYR A 56 -3.75 11.72 -6.94
C TYR A 56 -4.22 11.10 -5.63
N VAL A 57 -3.34 10.37 -4.93
CA VAL A 57 -3.67 9.67 -3.68
C VAL A 57 -2.82 10.16 -2.53
N GLU A 58 -3.32 10.06 -1.31
CA GLU A 58 -2.59 10.38 -0.08
C GLU A 58 -1.94 9.15 0.55
N GLY A 59 -2.28 7.96 0.09
CA GLY A 59 -1.71 6.70 0.57
C GLY A 59 -2.21 5.50 -0.21
N TYR A 60 -1.73 4.33 0.19
CA TYR A 60 -2.05 3.06 -0.45
C TYR A 60 -2.58 2.06 0.55
N ALA A 61 -3.40 1.11 0.08
CA ALA A 61 -3.84 -0.02 0.87
C ALA A 61 -3.50 -1.34 0.16
N VAL A 62 -2.98 -2.27 0.94
CA VAL A 62 -2.53 -3.60 0.52
C VAL A 62 -3.14 -4.68 1.40
N SER A 63 -3.07 -5.95 0.99
CA SER A 63 -3.62 -7.05 1.79
C SER A 63 -2.66 -7.56 2.86
N ASN A 64 -1.36 -7.50 2.63
CA ASN A 64 -0.35 -8.04 3.52
C ASN A 64 0.94 -7.22 3.50
N ILE A 65 1.86 -7.59 4.39
CA ILE A 65 3.13 -6.85 4.57
C ILE A 65 4.06 -6.99 3.36
N ASP A 66 4.08 -8.13 2.68
CA ASP A 66 4.98 -8.36 1.53
C ASP A 66 4.63 -7.44 0.36
N GLU A 67 3.33 -7.23 0.12
CA GLU A 67 2.86 -6.24 -0.86
C GLU A 67 3.29 -4.82 -0.49
N GLY A 68 3.20 -4.47 0.79
CA GLY A 68 3.65 -3.16 1.28
C GLY A 68 5.16 -2.96 1.15
N ILE A 69 5.96 -3.98 1.48
CA ILE A 69 7.42 -3.97 1.32
C ILE A 69 7.79 -3.85 -0.16
N ASN A 70 7.09 -4.56 -1.04
CA ASN A 70 7.31 -4.46 -2.47
C ASN A 70 7.11 -3.02 -2.98
N LEU A 71 6.06 -2.33 -2.56
CA LEU A 71 5.86 -0.91 -2.88
C LEU A 71 7.00 -0.03 -2.36
N ARG A 72 7.49 -0.28 -1.13
CA ARG A 72 8.63 0.46 -0.55
C ARG A 72 9.91 0.27 -1.35
N HIS A 73 10.22 -0.96 -1.77
CA HIS A 73 11.39 -1.25 -2.60
C HIS A 73 11.34 -0.56 -3.96
N HIS A 74 10.16 -0.24 -4.45
CA HIS A 74 9.96 0.49 -5.71
C HIS A 74 9.71 1.99 -5.51
N GLY A 75 10.08 2.54 -4.34
CA GLY A 75 10.15 3.98 -4.12
C GLY A 75 8.87 4.66 -3.65
N ILE A 76 7.79 3.92 -3.37
CA ILE A 76 6.57 4.50 -2.80
C ILE A 76 6.87 4.97 -1.37
N GLN A 77 6.72 6.27 -1.10
CA GLN A 77 6.99 6.91 0.20
C GLN A 77 5.72 7.22 0.98
N LYS A 78 4.59 7.34 0.31
CA LYS A 78 3.29 7.67 0.93
C LYS A 78 2.86 6.60 1.94
N PRO A 79 1.96 6.92 2.87
CA PRO A 79 1.43 5.95 3.83
C PRO A 79 0.93 4.67 3.16
N ILE A 80 1.24 3.53 3.73
CA ILE A 80 0.76 2.22 3.29
C ILE A 80 0.01 1.58 4.45
N LEU A 81 -1.25 1.22 4.23
CA LEU A 81 -2.12 0.52 5.17
C LEU A 81 -2.26 -0.95 4.77
N ILE A 82 -2.04 -1.87 5.70
CA ILE A 82 -2.38 -3.27 5.52
C ILE A 82 -3.82 -3.48 5.99
N LEU A 83 -4.68 -3.95 5.08
CA LEU A 83 -6.09 -4.22 5.38
C LEU A 83 -6.31 -5.55 6.11
N GLY A 84 -5.39 -6.49 5.94
CA GLY A 84 -5.43 -7.81 6.57
C GLY A 84 -4.71 -7.85 7.91
N VAL A 85 -4.75 -9.02 8.54
CA VAL A 85 -4.01 -9.28 9.79
C VAL A 85 -2.53 -9.42 9.49
N THR A 86 -1.69 -8.74 10.27
CA THR A 86 -0.24 -8.92 10.23
C THR A 86 0.20 -9.77 11.42
N HIS A 87 0.91 -10.85 11.15
CA HIS A 87 1.41 -11.75 12.19
C HIS A 87 2.50 -11.07 13.02
N ARG A 88 2.50 -11.30 14.35
CA ARG A 88 3.47 -10.68 15.28
C ARG A 88 4.94 -10.86 14.86
N GLN A 89 5.27 -11.98 14.24
CA GLN A 89 6.62 -12.26 13.75
C GLN A 89 7.12 -11.26 12.69
N ARG A 90 6.21 -10.50 12.10
CA ARG A 90 6.50 -9.49 11.07
C ARG A 90 6.45 -8.05 11.60
N PHE A 91 6.31 -7.85 12.91
CA PHE A 91 6.19 -6.50 13.50
C PHE A 91 7.47 -5.66 13.37
N GLU A 92 8.64 -6.30 13.38
CA GLU A 92 9.91 -5.59 13.10
C GLU A 92 9.89 -4.93 11.73
N GLU A 93 9.38 -5.64 10.72
CA GLU A 93 9.30 -5.13 9.34
C GLU A 93 8.27 -3.99 9.21
N LEU A 94 7.16 -4.03 9.97
CA LEU A 94 6.22 -2.89 10.02
C LEU A 94 6.94 -1.60 10.43
N LEU A 95 7.78 -1.68 11.46
CA LEU A 95 8.55 -0.54 11.95
C LEU A 95 9.63 -0.13 10.95
N GLN A 96 10.40 -1.10 10.44
CA GLN A 96 11.49 -0.88 9.50
C GLN A 96 11.00 -0.17 8.22
N TYR A 97 9.91 -0.67 7.64
CA TYR A 97 9.37 -0.16 6.38
C TYR A 97 8.31 0.92 6.56
N LYS A 98 8.01 1.32 7.81
CA LYS A 98 6.99 2.33 8.14
C LYS A 98 5.65 2.03 7.48
N ILE A 99 5.16 0.80 7.67
CA ILE A 99 3.87 0.32 7.15
C ILE A 99 2.88 0.26 8.30
N THR A 100 1.67 0.75 8.09
CA THR A 100 0.60 0.83 9.08
C THR A 100 -0.24 -0.45 9.03
N PRO A 101 -0.26 -1.29 10.07
CA PRO A 101 -1.16 -2.43 10.14
C PRO A 101 -2.56 -2.03 10.62
N ALA A 102 -3.59 -2.74 10.16
CA ALA A 102 -4.86 -2.78 10.85
C ALA A 102 -4.74 -3.66 12.11
N MET A 103 -5.20 -3.14 13.25
CA MET A 103 -5.16 -3.84 14.53
C MET A 103 -6.56 -4.28 14.95
N PHE A 104 -6.73 -5.56 15.17
CA PHE A 104 -8.02 -6.17 15.52
C PHE A 104 -8.10 -6.57 16.99
N ARG A 105 -6.96 -6.61 17.70
CA ARG A 105 -6.88 -7.02 19.10
C ARG A 105 -5.95 -6.11 19.89
N LEU A 106 -6.39 -5.73 21.08
CA LEU A 106 -5.61 -4.90 21.99
C LEU A 106 -4.25 -5.52 22.35
N LYS A 107 -4.19 -6.86 22.49
CA LYS A 107 -2.95 -7.57 22.77
C LYS A 107 -1.89 -7.30 21.70
N GLU A 108 -2.24 -7.43 20.44
CA GLU A 108 -1.33 -7.20 19.30
C GLU A 108 -0.86 -5.74 19.22
N ALA A 109 -1.78 -4.80 19.48
CA ALA A 109 -1.43 -3.38 19.54
C ALA A 109 -0.44 -3.08 20.68
N ARG A 110 -0.60 -3.69 21.84
CA ARG A 110 0.34 -3.58 22.97
C ARG A 110 1.71 -4.19 22.63
N GLU A 111 1.73 -5.38 22.01
CA GLU A 111 2.98 -6.03 21.61
C GLU A 111 3.76 -5.16 20.62
N LEU A 112 3.09 -4.59 19.60
CA LEU A 112 3.72 -3.67 18.66
C LEU A 112 4.20 -2.38 19.35
N SER A 113 3.43 -1.85 20.31
CA SER A 113 3.81 -0.67 21.09
C SER A 113 5.07 -0.93 21.91
N CYS A 114 5.16 -2.09 22.61
CA CYS A 114 6.36 -2.46 23.37
C CYS A 114 7.58 -2.55 22.44
N LEU A 115 7.46 -3.24 21.31
CA LEU A 115 8.54 -3.37 20.34
C LEU A 115 8.99 -2.00 19.79
N ALA A 116 8.05 -1.14 19.44
CA ALA A 116 8.36 0.21 18.97
C ALA A 116 9.14 1.02 20.01
N LYS A 117 8.71 0.93 21.28
CA LYS A 117 9.40 1.57 22.41
C LYS A 117 10.83 1.05 22.58
N GLU A 118 11.04 -0.26 22.53
CA GLU A 118 12.38 -0.89 22.60
C GLU A 118 13.30 -0.42 21.49
N ARG A 119 12.76 -0.11 20.31
CA ARG A 119 13.50 0.40 19.14
C ARG A 119 13.62 1.92 19.10
N GLY A 120 13.02 2.66 20.07
CA GLY A 120 12.98 4.12 20.06
C GLY A 120 12.15 4.67 18.89
N LEU A 121 11.16 3.92 18.41
CA LEU A 121 10.31 4.25 17.28
C LEU A 121 8.86 4.46 17.72
N THR A 122 8.07 5.03 16.83
CA THR A 122 6.61 5.15 16.97
C THR A 122 5.93 4.32 15.87
N ALA A 123 5.10 3.37 16.26
CA ALA A 123 4.26 2.63 15.33
C ALA A 123 2.96 3.40 15.05
N LYS A 124 2.59 3.52 13.78
CA LYS A 124 1.26 3.96 13.38
C LYS A 124 0.39 2.72 13.23
N ILE A 125 -0.81 2.75 13.75
CA ILE A 125 -1.80 1.67 13.64
C ILE A 125 -3.15 2.22 13.17
N HIS A 126 -3.93 1.37 12.57
CA HIS A 126 -5.32 1.65 12.15
C HIS A 126 -6.29 0.74 12.87
#